data_567c89ef172411a808ea1d1317a81e14
#
_entry.id   567c89ef172411a808ea1d1317a81e14
#
_cell.length_a   1.000
_cell.length_b   1.000
_cell.length_c   1.000
_cell.angle_alpha   90.00
_cell.angle_beta   90.00
_cell.angle_gamma   90.00
#
_symmetry.space_group_name_H-M   'P 1'
#
loop_
_entity.id
_entity.type
_entity.pdbx_description
1 polymer ?
#
loop_
_entity_poly.entity_id
_entity_poly.type
_entity_poly.pdbx_seq_one_letter_code
_entity_poly.pdbx_strand_id
1 'polypeptide(L)'
;PRHPEVMERWARQGVTTLVTGNCGFSPAPISPGSVETVRTYWNFALPRDGLSFEWSSMSEYMDCLARNGLAYNTAIFTGHNVLRLNAMGVGARASNRDEMAAMKTMLRDSLEAGSIGLSVGLMYCPGCFSRTEEIAELGSVLADFGAPLAAHTRGMSETYDEAVGEVIHVAERCHIPLQLSHHAGGARTGTMMNPTMLKMKLICLLGRAMGERFVIKSARQATPAYDRAQELIRQAAERGVMIGHDMMPWMCAYTTLLAMLPPRLYAGGMDRVLERLSDPETREEAIREKREAVPQWPPWDH
;
A
#
# COMPACT_ATOMS: atom_id res chain seq x y z
N PRO A 1 13.76 -20.18 6.50
CA PRO A 1 12.35 -19.94 6.15
C PRO A 1 11.46 -21.02 6.77
N ARG A 2 10.34 -20.59 7.41
CA ARG A 2 9.41 -21.51 8.10
C ARG A 2 8.57 -22.35 7.12
N HIS A 3 8.51 -21.95 5.84
CA HIS A 3 7.70 -22.57 4.80
C HIS A 3 8.52 -22.83 3.53
N PRO A 4 9.40 -23.82 3.54
CA PRO A 4 10.28 -24.13 2.40
C PRO A 4 9.49 -24.49 1.13
N GLU A 5 8.30 -25.09 1.28
CA GLU A 5 7.42 -25.47 0.17
C GLU A 5 6.89 -24.26 -0.62
N VAL A 6 6.69 -23.11 0.03
CA VAL A 6 6.30 -21.86 -0.64
C VAL A 6 7.49 -21.31 -1.42
N MET A 7 8.66 -21.33 -0.82
CA MET A 7 9.90 -20.85 -1.42
C MET A 7 10.24 -21.67 -2.67
N GLU A 8 10.13 -22.99 -2.60
CA GLU A 8 10.38 -23.86 -3.75
C GLU A 8 9.52 -23.53 -4.97
N ARG A 9 8.24 -23.16 -4.76
CA ARG A 9 7.33 -22.78 -5.86
C ARG A 9 7.81 -21.53 -6.60
N TRP A 10 8.35 -20.55 -5.89
CA TRP A 10 8.90 -19.34 -6.51
C TRP A 10 10.21 -19.63 -7.25
N ALA A 11 11.11 -20.44 -6.66
CA ALA A 11 12.34 -20.86 -7.31
C ALA A 11 12.07 -21.57 -8.64
N ARG A 12 11.05 -22.45 -8.67
CA ARG A 12 10.63 -23.15 -9.90
C ARG A 12 10.11 -22.22 -10.99
N GLN A 13 9.68 -20.99 -10.63
CA GLN A 13 9.27 -19.95 -11.57
C GLN A 13 10.42 -19.00 -11.96
N GLY A 14 11.65 -19.27 -11.53
CA GLY A 14 12.83 -18.47 -11.82
C GLY A 14 12.99 -17.24 -10.93
N VAL A 15 12.20 -17.11 -9.86
CA VAL A 15 12.37 -15.99 -8.89
C VAL A 15 13.64 -16.23 -8.09
N THR A 16 14.55 -15.26 -8.12
CA THR A 16 15.84 -15.29 -7.39
C THR A 16 15.96 -14.19 -6.36
N THR A 17 15.14 -13.15 -6.47
CA THR A 17 15.17 -11.98 -5.60
C THR A 17 13.76 -11.59 -5.19
N LEU A 18 13.57 -11.27 -3.92
CA LEU A 18 12.31 -10.80 -3.34
C LEU A 18 12.45 -9.34 -2.92
N VAL A 19 11.50 -8.52 -3.32
CA VAL A 19 11.35 -7.16 -2.81
C VAL A 19 10.17 -7.16 -1.83
N THR A 20 10.42 -6.83 -0.57
CA THR A 20 9.46 -6.89 0.52
C THR A 20 9.28 -5.54 1.20
N GLY A 21 8.34 -5.45 2.14
CA GLY A 21 8.07 -4.17 2.81
C GLY A 21 7.19 -3.22 1.98
N ASN A 22 6.44 -3.74 1.01
CA ASN A 22 5.53 -2.95 0.16
C ASN A 22 4.26 -2.50 0.88
N CYS A 23 3.49 -1.62 0.25
CA CYS A 23 2.17 -1.15 0.69
C CYS A 23 2.18 -0.50 2.09
N GLY A 24 3.30 0.07 2.51
CA GLY A 24 3.45 0.69 3.82
C GLY A 24 3.67 -0.31 4.97
N PHE A 25 3.78 -1.61 4.68
CA PHE A 25 3.95 -2.67 5.67
C PHE A 25 5.37 -3.23 5.59
N SER A 26 6.17 -2.98 6.61
CA SER A 26 7.50 -3.57 6.73
C SER A 26 7.67 -4.29 8.07
N PRO A 27 8.53 -5.31 8.14
CA PRO A 27 8.78 -6.04 9.38
C PRO A 27 9.55 -5.22 10.43
N ALA A 28 10.13 -4.10 10.03
CA ALA A 28 10.90 -3.18 10.87
C ALA A 28 10.82 -1.74 10.28
N PRO A 29 11.06 -0.70 11.14
CA PRO A 29 11.27 -0.75 12.59
C PRO A 29 9.95 -1.00 13.35
N ILE A 30 9.95 -1.78 14.42
CA ILE A 30 8.79 -2.02 15.28
C ILE A 30 9.20 -1.90 16.74
N SER A 31 8.82 -0.80 17.38
CA SER A 31 9.07 -0.63 18.80
C SER A 31 8.30 -1.66 19.63
N PRO A 32 8.81 -2.06 20.80
CA PRO A 32 8.13 -3.01 21.69
C PRO A 32 6.68 -2.60 22.00
N GLY A 33 6.41 -1.31 22.16
CA GLY A 33 5.07 -0.79 22.41
C GLY A 33 4.12 -0.87 21.21
N SER A 34 4.63 -1.07 19.99
CA SER A 34 3.84 -1.16 18.77
C SER A 34 3.55 -2.60 18.33
N VAL A 35 4.19 -3.60 18.93
CA VAL A 35 4.09 -5.01 18.49
C VAL A 35 2.63 -5.50 18.46
N GLU A 36 1.87 -5.25 19.51
CA GLU A 36 0.49 -5.74 19.61
C GLU A 36 -0.43 -5.04 18.61
N THR A 37 -0.21 -3.77 18.37
CA THR A 37 -0.90 -3.00 17.31
C THR A 37 -0.60 -3.57 15.93
N VAL A 38 0.68 -3.86 15.66
CA VAL A 38 1.11 -4.50 14.41
C VAL A 38 0.45 -5.87 14.24
N ARG A 39 0.43 -6.71 15.27
CA ARG A 39 -0.27 -8.01 15.25
C ARG A 39 -1.75 -7.87 14.92
N THR A 40 -2.41 -6.87 15.47
CA THR A 40 -3.82 -6.62 15.26
C THR A 40 -4.12 -6.14 13.84
N TYR A 41 -3.41 -5.11 13.38
CA TYR A 41 -3.71 -4.47 12.10
C TYR A 41 -3.16 -5.22 10.87
N TRP A 42 -2.09 -6.03 11.06
CA TRP A 42 -1.43 -6.74 9.96
C TRP A 42 -1.51 -8.25 10.06
N ASN A 43 -2.43 -8.78 10.85
CA ASN A 43 -2.63 -10.22 11.02
C ASN A 43 -2.81 -10.96 9.68
N PHE A 44 -3.32 -10.29 8.66
CA PHE A 44 -3.49 -10.84 7.31
C PHE A 44 -2.15 -11.09 6.60
N ALA A 45 -1.08 -10.35 6.97
CA ALA A 45 0.26 -10.47 6.39
C ALA A 45 1.25 -11.22 7.30
N LEU A 46 0.86 -11.49 8.55
CA LEU A 46 1.70 -12.19 9.51
C LEU A 46 1.48 -13.71 9.44
N PRO A 47 2.52 -14.52 9.75
CA PRO A 47 2.36 -15.97 9.86
C PRO A 47 1.32 -16.35 10.91
N ARG A 48 0.49 -17.37 10.62
CA ARG A 48 -0.55 -17.84 11.54
C ARG A 48 -0.01 -18.50 12.80
N ASP A 49 1.17 -19.10 12.71
CA ASP A 49 1.90 -19.74 13.82
C ASP A 49 2.61 -18.74 14.75
N GLY A 50 2.32 -17.46 14.51
CA GLY A 50 2.91 -16.36 15.26
C GLY A 50 4.31 -15.98 14.77
N LEU A 51 4.72 -14.77 15.12
CA LEU A 51 6.04 -14.23 14.88
C LEU A 51 6.53 -13.63 16.18
N SER A 52 7.66 -14.10 16.69
CA SER A 52 8.41 -13.41 17.74
C SER A 52 9.13 -12.24 17.07
N PHE A 53 8.83 -11.02 17.52
CA PHE A 53 9.60 -9.85 17.10
C PHE A 53 10.84 -9.75 17.98
N GLU A 54 11.96 -10.30 17.49
CA GLU A 54 13.28 -10.30 18.18
C GLU A 54 14.11 -9.07 17.80
N TRP A 55 13.48 -8.10 17.12
CA TRP A 55 14.09 -6.87 16.62
C TRP A 55 13.17 -5.69 16.82
N SER A 56 13.76 -4.51 16.96
CA SER A 56 13.06 -3.22 17.05
C SER A 56 13.44 -2.30 15.90
N SER A 57 14.66 -2.41 15.39
CA SER A 57 15.19 -1.61 14.28
C SER A 57 15.31 -2.40 12.98
N MET A 58 15.51 -1.69 11.87
CA MET A 58 15.79 -2.32 10.57
C MET A 58 17.14 -3.07 10.60
N SER A 59 18.16 -2.52 11.27
CA SER A 59 19.46 -3.18 11.43
C SER A 59 19.33 -4.52 12.14
N GLU A 60 18.66 -4.54 13.30
CA GLU A 60 18.42 -5.77 14.06
C GLU A 60 17.63 -6.81 13.25
N TYR A 61 16.67 -6.36 12.45
CA TYR A 61 15.91 -7.24 11.55
C TYR A 61 16.81 -7.85 10.49
N MET A 62 17.66 -7.07 9.83
CA MET A 62 18.60 -7.58 8.83
C MET A 62 19.62 -8.54 9.44
N ASP A 63 20.12 -8.25 10.64
CA ASP A 63 20.99 -9.17 11.40
C ASP A 63 20.26 -10.48 11.73
N CYS A 64 18.98 -10.40 12.10
CA CYS A 64 18.17 -11.59 12.35
C CYS A 64 18.03 -12.43 11.06
N LEU A 65 17.79 -11.80 9.92
CA LEU A 65 17.74 -12.49 8.62
C LEU A 65 19.09 -13.14 8.28
N ALA A 66 20.18 -12.42 8.46
CA ALA A 66 21.52 -12.93 8.18
C ALA A 66 21.86 -14.16 9.05
N ARG A 67 21.53 -14.12 10.34
CA ARG A 67 21.75 -15.26 11.25
C ARG A 67 20.91 -16.49 10.90
N ASN A 68 19.67 -16.29 10.44
CA ASN A 68 18.75 -17.38 10.11
C ASN A 68 18.92 -17.92 8.69
N GLY A 69 19.70 -17.23 7.86
CA GLY A 69 19.87 -17.56 6.44
C GLY A 69 18.66 -17.16 5.58
N LEU A 70 18.93 -16.81 4.34
CA LEU A 70 17.92 -16.45 3.35
C LEU A 70 17.95 -17.42 2.18
N ALA A 71 16.78 -17.88 1.73
CA ALA A 71 16.64 -18.69 0.54
C ALA A 71 16.70 -17.89 -0.76
N TYR A 72 16.54 -16.57 -0.68
CA TYR A 72 16.51 -15.62 -1.80
C TYR A 72 17.30 -14.37 -1.47
N ASN A 73 17.82 -13.71 -2.49
CA ASN A 73 18.22 -12.32 -2.33
C ASN A 73 16.98 -11.50 -1.92
N THR A 74 17.14 -10.65 -0.94
CA THR A 74 16.02 -9.89 -0.38
C THR A 74 16.37 -8.42 -0.29
N ALA A 75 15.52 -7.58 -0.86
CA ALA A 75 15.54 -6.14 -0.73
C ALA A 75 14.29 -5.69 0.06
N ILE A 76 14.44 -4.71 0.95
CA ILE A 76 13.40 -4.40 1.93
C ILE A 76 13.12 -2.90 1.93
N PHE A 77 11.87 -2.53 1.70
CA PHE A 77 11.39 -1.16 1.93
C PHE A 77 11.07 -0.94 3.41
N THR A 78 11.25 0.28 3.88
CA THR A 78 10.67 0.75 5.14
C THR A 78 9.23 1.18 4.89
N GLY A 79 8.29 0.66 5.69
CA GLY A 79 6.88 0.95 5.54
C GLY A 79 6.45 2.23 6.25
N HIS A 80 5.80 3.14 5.58
CA HIS A 80 5.24 4.36 6.15
C HIS A 80 4.25 4.11 7.29
N ASN A 81 3.36 3.11 7.13
CA ASN A 81 2.40 2.75 8.18
C ASN A 81 3.11 2.32 9.47
N VAL A 82 4.27 1.67 9.35
CA VAL A 82 5.10 1.29 10.51
C VAL A 82 5.68 2.51 11.19
N LEU A 83 6.21 3.45 10.41
CA LEU A 83 6.74 4.70 10.96
C LEU A 83 5.67 5.47 11.73
N ARG A 84 4.46 5.57 11.15
CA ARG A 84 3.32 6.21 11.84
C ARG A 84 2.92 5.47 13.11
N LEU A 85 2.83 4.13 13.09
CA LEU A 85 2.48 3.34 14.26
C LEU A 85 3.47 3.55 15.40
N ASN A 86 4.77 3.64 15.11
CA ASN A 86 5.79 3.88 16.12
C ASN A 86 5.75 5.33 16.65
N ALA A 87 5.51 6.31 15.79
CA ALA A 87 5.55 7.73 16.18
C ALA A 87 4.25 8.20 16.85
N MET A 88 3.08 7.68 16.44
CA MET A 88 1.80 8.24 16.86
C MET A 88 0.67 7.21 17.06
N GLY A 89 0.97 5.92 16.95
CA GLY A 89 -0.04 4.85 17.01
C GLY A 89 -1.05 4.92 15.86
N VAL A 90 -2.29 4.52 16.12
CA VAL A 90 -3.41 4.53 15.17
C VAL A 90 -4.18 5.86 15.19
N GLY A 91 -3.46 6.97 15.27
CA GLY A 91 -4.07 8.30 15.25
C GLY A 91 -4.73 8.61 13.91
N ALA A 92 -6.04 8.91 13.93
CA ALA A 92 -6.82 9.30 12.75
C ALA A 92 -6.64 10.80 12.42
N ARG A 93 -5.41 11.24 12.25
CA ARG A 93 -5.03 12.63 12.01
C ARG A 93 -3.67 12.73 11.30
N ALA A 94 -3.35 13.89 10.78
CA ALA A 94 -2.00 14.19 10.33
C ALA A 94 -1.00 14.15 11.50
N SER A 95 0.26 13.85 11.20
CA SER A 95 1.36 13.93 12.17
C SER A 95 1.63 15.38 12.60
N ASN A 96 2.04 15.56 13.83
CA ASN A 96 2.60 16.81 14.31
C ASN A 96 4.11 16.88 14.01
N ARG A 97 4.74 18.01 14.41
CA ARG A 97 6.16 18.26 14.14
C ARG A 97 7.09 17.24 14.78
N ASP A 98 6.81 16.82 16.02
CA ASP A 98 7.68 15.89 16.76
C ASP A 98 7.51 14.48 16.21
N GLU A 99 6.30 14.07 15.89
CA GLU A 99 5.99 12.79 15.24
C GLU A 99 6.65 12.70 13.85
N MET A 100 6.60 13.79 13.08
CA MET A 100 7.29 13.87 11.79
C MET A 100 8.82 13.74 11.96
N ALA A 101 9.40 14.43 12.94
CA ALA A 101 10.82 14.33 13.24
C ALA A 101 11.21 12.89 13.60
N ALA A 102 10.39 12.22 14.43
CA ALA A 102 10.60 10.82 14.79
C ALA A 102 10.52 9.89 13.57
N MET A 103 9.53 10.08 12.69
CA MET A 103 9.42 9.29 11.45
C MET A 103 10.62 9.49 10.52
N LYS A 104 11.10 10.74 10.36
CA LYS A 104 12.30 11.05 9.56
C LYS A 104 13.55 10.36 10.12
N THR A 105 13.73 10.37 11.45
CA THR A 105 14.85 9.67 12.11
C THR A 105 14.78 8.18 11.85
N MET A 106 13.64 7.55 12.14
CA MET A 106 13.47 6.11 11.91
C MET A 106 13.66 5.71 10.43
N LEU A 107 13.23 6.55 9.48
CA LEU A 107 13.46 6.31 8.06
C LEU A 107 14.94 6.40 7.72
N ARG A 108 15.65 7.43 8.20
CA ARG A 108 17.09 7.60 7.98
C ARG A 108 17.88 6.42 8.52
N ASP A 109 17.63 6.04 9.79
CA ASP A 109 18.28 4.89 10.41
C ASP A 109 18.03 3.58 9.64
N SER A 110 16.82 3.43 9.08
CA SER A 110 16.48 2.26 8.27
C SER A 110 17.21 2.25 6.92
N LEU A 111 17.36 3.41 6.26
CA LEU A 111 18.11 3.54 5.00
C LEU A 111 19.60 3.30 5.23
N GLU A 112 20.18 3.84 6.30
CA GLU A 112 21.56 3.58 6.71
C GLU A 112 21.81 2.10 7.02
N ALA A 113 20.81 1.39 7.56
CA ALA A 113 20.87 -0.05 7.79
C ALA A 113 20.71 -0.88 6.51
N GLY A 114 20.41 -0.27 5.35
CA GLY A 114 20.31 -0.97 4.06
C GLY A 114 18.86 -1.17 3.54
N SER A 115 17.86 -0.50 4.13
CA SER A 115 16.55 -0.41 3.49
C SER A 115 16.67 0.29 2.14
N ILE A 116 15.97 -0.20 1.13
CA ILE A 116 16.11 0.30 -0.25
C ILE A 116 15.26 1.54 -0.56
N GLY A 117 14.40 1.96 0.37
CA GLY A 117 13.51 3.10 0.17
C GLY A 117 12.33 3.10 1.14
N LEU A 118 11.36 3.97 0.87
CA LEU A 118 10.10 4.06 1.61
C LEU A 118 8.96 3.46 0.80
N SER A 119 8.12 2.65 1.42
CA SER A 119 6.84 2.26 0.83
C SER A 119 5.68 2.96 1.53
N VAL A 120 4.70 3.41 0.77
CA VAL A 120 3.44 3.95 1.30
C VAL A 120 2.27 3.04 0.95
N GLY A 121 1.29 2.98 1.84
CA GLY A 121 0.03 2.28 1.63
C GLY A 121 -1.12 3.20 2.04
N LEU A 122 -1.49 4.12 1.15
CA LEU A 122 -2.37 5.24 1.45
C LEU A 122 -3.86 4.85 1.53
N MET A 123 -4.19 3.60 1.23
CA MET A 123 -5.50 3.00 1.52
C MET A 123 -5.60 2.40 2.92
N TYR A 124 -4.48 2.15 3.59
CA TYR A 124 -4.45 1.40 4.84
C TYR A 124 -4.25 2.32 6.05
N CYS A 125 -4.94 1.99 7.15
CA CYS A 125 -4.69 2.64 8.44
C CYS A 125 -3.30 2.23 8.97
N PRO A 126 -2.52 3.18 9.53
CA PRO A 126 -2.81 4.61 9.71
C PRO A 126 -2.37 5.52 8.55
N GLY A 127 -1.79 4.99 7.47
CA GLY A 127 -1.29 5.77 6.33
C GLY A 127 -2.39 6.55 5.60
N CYS A 128 -3.63 6.05 5.64
CA CYS A 128 -4.77 6.71 5.03
C CYS A 128 -5.08 8.10 5.63
N PHE A 129 -4.61 8.39 6.83
CA PHE A 129 -4.75 9.70 7.49
C PHE A 129 -3.61 10.67 7.23
N SER A 130 -2.59 10.25 6.47
CA SER A 130 -1.49 11.12 6.10
C SER A 130 -1.91 12.11 5.02
N ARG A 131 -1.30 13.31 5.06
CA ARG A 131 -1.39 14.29 3.99
C ARG A 131 -0.25 14.09 2.99
N THR A 132 -0.41 14.62 1.81
CA THR A 132 0.62 14.61 0.75
C THR A 132 1.92 15.25 1.24
N GLU A 133 1.82 16.31 2.05
CA GLU A 133 2.96 17.00 2.64
C GLU A 133 3.79 16.11 3.57
N GLU A 134 3.14 15.20 4.31
CA GLU A 134 3.83 14.23 5.17
C GLU A 134 4.68 13.29 4.32
N ILE A 135 4.15 12.81 3.20
CA ILE A 135 4.90 11.94 2.29
C ILE A 135 6.05 12.72 1.62
N ALA A 136 5.82 13.99 1.24
CA ALA A 136 6.85 14.83 0.67
C ALA A 136 7.97 15.16 1.68
N GLU A 137 7.65 15.35 2.95
CA GLU A 137 8.66 15.54 3.98
C GLU A 137 9.51 14.27 4.21
N LEU A 138 8.92 13.07 4.16
CA LEU A 138 9.68 11.82 4.17
C LEU A 138 10.45 11.64 2.86
N GLY A 139 9.89 12.07 1.74
CA GLY A 139 10.54 12.12 0.44
C GLY A 139 11.85 12.91 0.43
N SER A 140 11.94 13.97 1.24
CA SER A 140 13.20 14.72 1.38
C SER A 140 14.33 13.87 1.98
N VAL A 141 13.99 12.94 2.88
CA VAL A 141 14.97 11.98 3.42
C VAL A 141 15.40 10.98 2.35
N LEU A 142 14.46 10.50 1.52
CA LEU A 142 14.79 9.61 0.40
C LEU A 142 15.76 10.26 -0.59
N ALA A 143 15.59 11.57 -0.85
CA ALA A 143 16.45 12.33 -1.75
C ALA A 143 17.91 12.33 -1.29
N ASP A 144 18.17 12.44 0.03
CA ASP A 144 19.52 12.38 0.61
C ASP A 144 20.24 11.06 0.28
N PHE A 145 19.49 9.98 0.05
CA PHE A 145 20.00 8.63 -0.23
C PHE A 145 19.85 8.21 -1.70
N GLY A 146 19.20 9.00 -2.53
CA GLY A 146 18.83 8.61 -3.90
C GLY A 146 17.85 7.41 -3.92
N ALA A 147 17.09 7.24 -2.85
CA ALA A 147 16.22 6.10 -2.62
C ALA A 147 14.81 6.30 -3.19
N PRO A 148 14.12 5.25 -3.69
CA PRO A 148 12.80 5.35 -4.28
C PRO A 148 11.67 5.41 -3.25
N LEU A 149 10.56 6.01 -3.70
CA LEU A 149 9.23 5.87 -3.09
C LEU A 149 8.46 4.76 -3.81
N ALA A 150 8.03 3.72 -3.09
CA ALA A 150 7.10 2.71 -3.60
C ALA A 150 5.68 3.01 -3.11
N ALA A 151 4.71 3.10 -4.02
CA ALA A 151 3.39 3.61 -3.68
C ALA A 151 2.25 2.64 -4.02
N HIS A 152 1.61 2.09 -2.98
CA HIS A 152 0.23 1.69 -3.03
C HIS A 152 -0.62 2.95 -2.87
N THR A 153 -1.23 3.39 -3.95
CA THR A 153 -1.90 4.68 -4.06
C THR A 153 -3.15 4.77 -3.18
N ARG A 154 -3.61 5.99 -2.93
CA ARG A 154 -4.78 6.29 -2.10
C ARG A 154 -6.09 5.81 -2.72
N GLY A 155 -6.21 5.88 -4.03
CA GLY A 155 -7.36 5.44 -4.82
C GLY A 155 -6.98 4.38 -5.83
N MET A 156 -7.88 3.43 -6.09
CA MET A 156 -7.63 2.28 -6.97
C MET A 156 -8.68 2.13 -8.08
N SER A 157 -9.59 3.08 -8.24
CA SER A 157 -10.74 2.93 -9.14
C SER A 157 -10.99 4.19 -9.95
N GLU A 158 -12.06 4.89 -9.69
CA GLU A 158 -12.48 6.08 -10.44
C GLU A 158 -11.57 7.29 -10.20
N THR A 159 -10.86 7.31 -9.07
CA THR A 159 -9.89 8.34 -8.68
C THR A 159 -8.45 7.87 -8.77
N TYR A 160 -8.22 6.82 -9.53
CA TYR A 160 -6.88 6.26 -9.67
C TYR A 160 -5.89 7.25 -10.28
N ASP A 161 -6.33 8.04 -11.25
CA ASP A 161 -5.54 9.11 -11.86
C ASP A 161 -5.14 10.21 -10.88
N GLU A 162 -6.06 10.65 -10.01
CA GLU A 162 -5.78 11.61 -8.94
C GLU A 162 -4.75 11.04 -7.97
N ALA A 163 -4.96 9.79 -7.55
CA ALA A 163 -4.07 9.11 -6.63
C ALA A 163 -2.66 8.85 -7.21
N VAL A 164 -2.55 8.58 -8.51
CA VAL A 164 -1.28 8.51 -9.23
C VAL A 164 -0.65 9.90 -9.34
N GLY A 165 -1.46 10.93 -9.62
CA GLY A 165 -1.01 12.33 -9.66
C GLY A 165 -0.41 12.78 -8.32
N GLU A 166 -1.00 12.39 -7.18
CA GLU A 166 -0.48 12.68 -5.84
C GLU A 166 0.96 12.19 -5.67
N VAL A 167 1.23 10.93 -5.96
CA VAL A 167 2.56 10.34 -5.75
C VAL A 167 3.58 10.78 -6.79
N ILE A 168 3.15 11.08 -8.02
CA ILE A 168 3.99 11.75 -9.03
C ILE A 168 4.41 13.13 -8.54
N HIS A 169 3.48 13.93 -8.01
CA HIS A 169 3.78 15.25 -7.44
C HIS A 169 4.85 15.16 -6.34
N VAL A 170 4.74 14.18 -5.44
CA VAL A 170 5.75 13.96 -4.40
C VAL A 170 7.11 13.60 -5.02
N ALA A 171 7.14 12.69 -5.98
CA ALA A 171 8.38 12.26 -6.63
C ALA A 171 9.06 13.42 -7.37
N GLU A 172 8.30 14.24 -8.09
CA GLU A 172 8.81 15.45 -8.77
C GLU A 172 9.36 16.47 -7.78
N ARG A 173 8.60 16.80 -6.74
CA ARG A 173 8.97 17.78 -5.72
C ARG A 173 10.25 17.38 -4.97
N CYS A 174 10.43 16.10 -4.71
CA CYS A 174 11.56 15.58 -3.95
C CYS A 174 12.71 15.10 -4.84
N HIS A 175 12.55 15.07 -6.16
CA HIS A 175 13.52 14.56 -7.13
C HIS A 175 13.94 13.11 -6.84
N ILE A 176 12.98 12.25 -6.54
CA ILE A 176 13.19 10.83 -6.19
C ILE A 176 12.55 9.89 -7.21
N PRO A 177 13.09 8.67 -7.38
CA PRO A 177 12.44 7.64 -8.20
C PRO A 177 11.09 7.21 -7.56
N LEU A 178 10.11 6.91 -8.41
CA LEU A 178 8.80 6.42 -8.02
C LEU A 178 8.59 5.00 -8.56
N GLN A 179 8.15 4.10 -7.68
CA GLN A 179 7.65 2.78 -8.02
C GLN A 179 6.15 2.71 -7.74
N LEU A 180 5.32 2.59 -8.75
CA LEU A 180 3.89 2.36 -8.60
C LEU A 180 3.64 0.87 -8.34
N SER A 181 3.21 0.55 -7.13
CA SER A 181 2.93 -0.84 -6.74
C SER A 181 1.63 -1.32 -7.37
N HIS A 182 1.64 -2.58 -7.87
CA HIS A 182 0.48 -3.28 -8.48
C HIS A 182 -0.39 -2.35 -9.34
N HIS A 183 0.28 -1.60 -10.26
CA HIS A 183 -0.36 -0.68 -11.18
C HIS A 183 -1.42 -1.41 -12.03
N ALA A 184 -2.67 -1.22 -11.68
CA ALA A 184 -3.79 -1.89 -12.32
C ALA A 184 -5.01 -0.99 -12.35
N GLY A 185 -5.68 -0.96 -13.48
CA GLY A 185 -7.00 -0.35 -13.58
C GLY A 185 -7.99 -1.14 -12.74
N GLY A 186 -8.23 -0.68 -11.51
CA GLY A 186 -9.19 -1.30 -10.62
C GLY A 186 -10.60 -1.26 -11.18
N ALA A 187 -11.29 -2.39 -11.23
CA ALA A 187 -12.73 -2.37 -11.37
C ALA A 187 -13.35 -1.77 -10.10
N ARG A 188 -14.42 -1.00 -10.27
CA ARG A 188 -15.19 -0.44 -9.16
C ARG A 188 -15.46 -1.50 -8.09
N THR A 189 -14.86 -1.36 -6.91
CA THR A 189 -15.11 -2.25 -5.79
C THR A 189 -16.41 -1.83 -5.09
N GLY A 190 -17.51 -2.35 -5.52
CA GLY A 190 -18.78 -2.09 -4.84
C GLY A 190 -19.91 -2.89 -5.47
N THR A 191 -20.56 -3.70 -4.68
CA THR A 191 -21.68 -4.59 -4.97
C THR A 191 -21.48 -5.61 -6.10
N MET A 192 -21.88 -6.85 -5.88
CA MET A 192 -21.89 -7.95 -6.88
C MET A 192 -22.72 -7.63 -8.15
N MET A 193 -23.39 -6.49 -8.20
CA MET A 193 -24.25 -6.00 -9.28
C MET A 193 -23.73 -4.71 -9.95
N ASN A 194 -22.46 -4.36 -9.76
CA ASN A 194 -21.90 -3.17 -10.41
C ASN A 194 -21.90 -3.34 -11.94
N PRO A 195 -22.42 -2.37 -12.71
CA PRO A 195 -22.41 -2.40 -14.17
C PRO A 195 -21.01 -2.64 -14.77
N THR A 196 -19.95 -2.13 -14.13
CA THR A 196 -18.57 -2.34 -14.58
C THR A 196 -18.13 -3.79 -14.41
N MET A 197 -18.47 -4.44 -13.28
CA MET A 197 -18.20 -5.86 -13.08
C MET A 197 -18.98 -6.74 -14.05
N LEU A 198 -20.23 -6.38 -14.34
CA LEU A 198 -21.05 -7.07 -15.35
C LEU A 198 -20.44 -6.89 -16.75
N LYS A 199 -20.01 -5.67 -17.11
CA LYS A 199 -19.28 -5.39 -18.34
C LYS A 199 -17.99 -6.21 -18.42
N MET A 200 -17.18 -6.25 -17.37
CA MET A 200 -15.93 -7.03 -17.34
C MET A 200 -16.20 -8.53 -17.49
N LYS A 201 -17.21 -9.08 -16.80
CA LYS A 201 -17.62 -10.49 -16.99
C LYS A 201 -18.05 -10.78 -18.44
N LEU A 202 -18.83 -9.87 -19.02
CA LEU A 202 -19.27 -10.00 -20.42
C LEU A 202 -18.07 -9.90 -21.38
N ILE A 203 -17.15 -8.97 -21.13
CA ILE A 203 -15.91 -8.82 -21.90
C ILE A 203 -15.06 -10.08 -21.82
N CYS A 204 -14.89 -10.66 -20.62
CA CYS A 204 -14.14 -11.91 -20.45
C CYS A 204 -14.84 -13.09 -21.15
N LEU A 205 -16.17 -13.15 -21.11
CA LEU A 205 -16.94 -14.19 -21.81
C LEU A 205 -16.83 -14.07 -23.33
N LEU A 206 -17.00 -12.85 -23.84
CA LEU A 206 -16.88 -12.55 -25.28
C LEU A 206 -15.43 -12.63 -25.76
N GLY A 207 -14.46 -12.33 -24.91
CA GLY A 207 -13.04 -12.40 -25.23
C GLY A 207 -12.57 -13.82 -25.58
N ARG A 208 -13.24 -14.85 -25.05
CA ARG A 208 -13.03 -16.24 -25.47
C ARG A 208 -13.38 -16.49 -26.92
N ALA A 209 -14.36 -15.74 -27.45
CA ALA A 209 -14.82 -15.87 -28.83
C ALA A 209 -14.17 -14.86 -29.79
N MET A 210 -13.78 -13.67 -29.30
CA MET A 210 -13.36 -12.53 -30.13
C MET A 210 -11.86 -12.18 -30.01
N GLY A 211 -11.12 -12.85 -29.10
CA GLY A 211 -9.68 -12.73 -28.95
C GLY A 211 -9.20 -11.56 -28.06
N GLU A 212 -7.89 -11.59 -27.73
CA GLU A 212 -7.26 -10.68 -26.77
C GLU A 212 -7.40 -9.18 -27.08
N ARG A 213 -7.31 -8.80 -28.36
CA ARG A 213 -7.42 -7.38 -28.77
C ARG A 213 -8.77 -6.77 -28.42
N PHE A 214 -9.84 -7.57 -28.49
CA PHE A 214 -11.17 -7.14 -28.09
C PHE A 214 -11.24 -6.93 -26.56
N VAL A 215 -10.68 -7.86 -25.77
CA VAL A 215 -10.63 -7.77 -24.32
C VAL A 215 -9.89 -6.51 -23.90
N ILE A 216 -8.70 -6.25 -24.44
CA ILE A 216 -7.87 -5.08 -24.12
C ILE A 216 -8.62 -3.77 -24.42
N LYS A 217 -9.18 -3.64 -25.63
CA LYS A 217 -9.91 -2.43 -26.04
C LYS A 217 -11.13 -2.16 -25.14
N SER A 218 -11.88 -3.20 -24.82
CA SER A 218 -13.09 -3.06 -24.00
C SER A 218 -12.79 -2.84 -22.52
N ALA A 219 -11.69 -3.40 -21.99
CA ALA A 219 -11.21 -3.14 -20.64
C ALA A 219 -10.80 -1.67 -20.46
N ARG A 220 -10.08 -1.08 -21.42
CA ARG A 220 -9.74 0.36 -21.41
C ARG A 220 -10.96 1.26 -21.33
N GLN A 221 -12.00 0.98 -22.12
CA GLN A 221 -13.25 1.74 -22.07
C GLN A 221 -14.00 1.62 -20.73
N ALA A 222 -13.74 0.57 -19.96
CA ALA A 222 -14.37 0.37 -18.66
C ALA A 222 -13.65 1.07 -17.49
N THR A 223 -12.43 1.57 -17.72
CA THR A 223 -11.59 2.18 -16.68
C THR A 223 -10.93 3.49 -17.14
N PRO A 224 -11.69 4.57 -17.39
CA PRO A 224 -11.13 5.83 -17.91
C PRO A 224 -10.06 6.45 -17.02
N ALA A 225 -10.17 6.28 -15.68
CA ALA A 225 -9.18 6.77 -14.74
C ALA A 225 -7.81 6.10 -14.94
N TYR A 226 -7.79 4.83 -15.34
CA TYR A 226 -6.55 4.14 -15.67
C TYR A 226 -5.86 4.75 -16.89
N ASP A 227 -6.61 5.05 -17.95
CA ASP A 227 -6.06 5.67 -19.15
C ASP A 227 -5.51 7.08 -18.83
N ARG A 228 -6.21 7.86 -17.99
CA ARG A 228 -5.70 9.16 -17.51
C ARG A 228 -4.46 9.01 -16.66
N ALA A 229 -4.39 8.01 -15.78
CA ALA A 229 -3.20 7.72 -14.99
C ALA A 229 -1.99 7.36 -15.88
N GLN A 230 -2.19 6.56 -16.93
CA GLN A 230 -1.14 6.24 -17.90
C GLN A 230 -0.61 7.51 -18.61
N GLU A 231 -1.48 8.43 -18.95
CA GLU A 231 -1.10 9.70 -19.56
C GLU A 231 -0.28 10.58 -18.57
N LEU A 232 -0.69 10.64 -17.29
CA LEU A 232 0.07 11.33 -16.25
C LEU A 232 1.47 10.74 -16.07
N ILE A 233 1.60 9.40 -16.06
CA ILE A 233 2.89 8.71 -15.97
C ILE A 233 3.78 9.06 -17.18
N ARG A 234 3.22 9.02 -18.40
CA ARG A 234 3.96 9.38 -19.62
C ARG A 234 4.47 10.81 -19.56
N GLN A 235 3.61 11.76 -19.18
CA GLN A 235 3.99 13.18 -19.07
C GLN A 235 5.04 13.41 -17.99
N ALA A 236 4.93 12.73 -16.84
CA ALA A 236 5.94 12.84 -15.78
C ALA A 236 7.29 12.26 -16.22
N ALA A 237 7.29 11.14 -16.93
CA ALA A 237 8.52 10.58 -17.50
C ALA A 237 9.18 11.53 -18.52
N GLU A 238 8.40 12.24 -19.34
CA GLU A 238 8.89 13.28 -20.26
C GLU A 238 9.51 14.48 -19.52
N ARG A 239 9.04 14.78 -18.30
CA ARG A 239 9.64 15.79 -17.42
C ARG A 239 10.86 15.28 -16.64
N GLY A 240 11.25 14.00 -16.83
CA GLY A 240 12.43 13.40 -16.24
C GLY A 240 12.21 12.65 -14.92
N VAL A 241 10.96 12.42 -14.53
CA VAL A 241 10.67 11.57 -13.36
C VAL A 241 10.96 10.11 -13.70
N MET A 242 11.79 9.45 -12.91
CA MET A 242 12.03 8.03 -13.05
C MET A 242 10.85 7.25 -12.42
N ILE A 243 10.01 6.65 -13.26
CA ILE A 243 8.81 5.91 -12.80
C ILE A 243 8.91 4.47 -13.26
N GLY A 244 8.91 3.55 -12.29
CA GLY A 244 8.69 2.12 -12.49
C GLY A 244 7.30 1.70 -12.02
N HIS A 245 6.85 0.53 -12.44
CA HIS A 245 5.63 -0.08 -11.90
C HIS A 245 5.73 -1.60 -11.91
N ASP A 246 5.00 -2.23 -11.03
CA ASP A 246 4.75 -3.66 -11.01
C ASP A 246 3.25 -3.96 -11.19
N MET A 247 2.94 -5.20 -11.49
CA MET A 247 1.57 -5.67 -11.71
C MET A 247 1.36 -7.01 -11.03
N MET A 248 0.15 -7.23 -10.54
CA MET A 248 -0.25 -8.54 -10.06
C MET A 248 -0.43 -9.51 -11.24
N PRO A 249 0.25 -10.66 -11.26
CA PRO A 249 0.15 -11.62 -12.36
C PRO A 249 -1.11 -12.51 -12.30
N TRP A 250 -2.07 -12.20 -11.45
CA TRP A 250 -3.31 -12.95 -11.26
C TRP A 250 -4.54 -12.05 -11.16
N MET A 251 -5.71 -12.65 -11.37
CA MET A 251 -7.00 -11.95 -11.50
C MET A 251 -7.70 -11.65 -10.16
N CYS A 252 -7.08 -11.93 -9.03
CA CYS A 252 -7.65 -11.70 -7.71
C CYS A 252 -6.67 -11.00 -6.79
N ALA A 253 -7.19 -10.14 -5.94
CA ALA A 253 -6.46 -9.46 -4.89
C ALA A 253 -6.89 -10.00 -3.52
N TYR A 254 -5.97 -9.93 -2.57
CA TYR A 254 -6.20 -10.25 -1.17
C TYR A 254 -5.89 -9.03 -0.32
N THR A 255 -6.82 -8.67 0.58
CA THR A 255 -6.62 -7.59 1.55
C THR A 255 -7.40 -7.86 2.83
N THR A 256 -7.21 -7.02 3.84
CA THR A 256 -7.96 -7.10 5.09
C THR A 256 -9.36 -6.51 4.93
N LEU A 257 -10.36 -7.06 5.64
CA LEU A 257 -11.69 -6.46 5.75
C LEU A 257 -11.63 -5.04 6.32
N LEU A 258 -10.64 -4.77 7.16
CA LEU A 258 -10.44 -3.43 7.72
C LEU A 258 -10.24 -2.39 6.60
N ALA A 259 -9.46 -2.68 5.56
CA ALA A 259 -9.28 -1.77 4.44
C ALA A 259 -10.58 -1.40 3.69
N MET A 260 -11.66 -2.12 3.98
CA MET A 260 -12.98 -1.88 3.39
C MET A 260 -13.88 -0.99 4.24
N LEU A 261 -13.48 -0.69 5.48
CA LEU A 261 -14.28 0.15 6.38
C LEU A 261 -13.96 1.63 6.20
N PRO A 262 -14.93 2.52 6.50
CA PRO A 262 -14.70 3.97 6.58
C PRO A 262 -13.55 4.33 7.52
N PRO A 263 -12.55 5.16 7.11
CA PRO A 263 -11.42 5.52 7.95
C PRO A 263 -11.81 6.10 9.31
N ARG A 264 -12.89 6.88 9.40
CA ARG A 264 -13.40 7.43 10.67
C ARG A 264 -13.65 6.37 11.75
N LEU A 265 -13.92 5.13 11.35
CA LEU A 265 -14.13 4.03 12.30
C LEU A 265 -12.86 3.59 13.00
N TYR A 266 -11.67 3.84 12.42
CA TYR A 266 -10.39 3.44 13.01
C TYR A 266 -9.90 4.35 14.13
N ALA A 267 -10.46 5.57 14.26
CA ALA A 267 -10.00 6.52 15.24
C ALA A 267 -10.06 5.93 16.66
N GLY A 268 -8.90 5.85 17.33
CA GLY A 268 -8.78 5.31 18.68
C GLY A 268 -8.56 3.80 18.80
N GLY A 269 -8.28 3.11 17.67
CA GLY A 269 -7.85 1.70 17.70
C GLY A 269 -8.96 0.68 17.45
N MET A 270 -8.58 -0.61 17.44
CA MET A 270 -9.47 -1.72 17.04
C MET A 270 -10.67 -1.89 17.97
N ASP A 271 -10.49 -1.74 19.28
CA ASP A 271 -11.59 -1.85 20.24
C ASP A 271 -12.68 -0.83 19.94
N ARG A 272 -12.29 0.37 19.52
CA ARG A 272 -13.23 1.41 19.10
C ARG A 272 -13.93 1.09 17.80
N VAL A 273 -13.27 0.39 16.87
CA VAL A 273 -13.91 -0.12 15.65
C VAL A 273 -15.05 -1.07 15.99
N LEU A 274 -14.77 -2.04 16.87
CA LEU A 274 -15.77 -3.03 17.28
C LEU A 274 -16.93 -2.38 18.04
N GLU A 275 -16.64 -1.46 18.97
CA GLU A 275 -17.63 -0.69 19.70
C GLU A 275 -18.55 0.09 18.75
N ARG A 276 -17.98 0.84 17.80
CA ARG A 276 -18.73 1.62 16.82
C ARG A 276 -19.59 0.73 15.90
N LEU A 277 -19.05 -0.39 15.44
CA LEU A 277 -19.79 -1.34 14.62
C LEU A 277 -20.87 -2.10 15.41
N SER A 278 -20.83 -2.10 16.74
CA SER A 278 -21.90 -2.64 17.58
C SER A 278 -23.13 -1.73 17.60
N ASP A 279 -22.93 -0.43 17.40
CA ASP A 279 -24.02 0.52 17.27
C ASP A 279 -24.73 0.38 15.90
N PRO A 280 -26.06 0.09 15.87
CA PRO A 280 -26.78 -0.10 14.62
C PRO A 280 -26.76 1.10 13.69
N GLU A 281 -26.87 2.32 14.22
CA GLU A 281 -26.90 3.56 13.43
C GLU A 281 -25.56 3.79 12.74
N THR A 282 -24.46 3.72 13.48
CA THR A 282 -23.10 3.80 12.95
C THR A 282 -22.83 2.74 11.87
N ARG A 283 -23.34 1.53 12.08
CA ARG A 283 -23.19 0.44 11.10
C ARG A 283 -23.96 0.72 9.81
N GLU A 284 -25.20 1.21 9.92
CA GLU A 284 -26.02 1.59 8.75
C GLU A 284 -25.39 2.77 7.98
N GLU A 285 -24.87 3.76 8.70
CA GLU A 285 -24.09 4.85 8.07
C GLU A 285 -22.88 4.32 7.30
N ALA A 286 -22.07 3.47 7.92
CA ALA A 286 -20.91 2.89 7.28
C ALA A 286 -21.28 2.08 6.02
N ILE A 287 -22.41 1.36 6.04
CA ILE A 287 -22.94 0.65 4.88
C ILE A 287 -23.40 1.64 3.81
N ARG A 288 -24.07 2.73 4.19
CA ARG A 288 -24.54 3.77 3.26
C ARG A 288 -23.35 4.46 2.60
N GLU A 289 -22.38 4.93 3.39
CA GLU A 289 -21.14 5.51 2.89
C GLU A 289 -20.44 4.58 1.89
N LYS A 290 -20.37 3.29 2.21
CA LYS A 290 -19.74 2.30 1.33
C LYS A 290 -20.53 2.07 0.03
N ARG A 291 -21.83 2.23 0.03
CA ARG A 291 -22.69 2.09 -1.15
C ARG A 291 -22.69 3.32 -2.03
N GLU A 292 -22.68 4.49 -1.42
CA GLU A 292 -22.77 5.79 -2.07
C GLU A 292 -21.40 6.34 -2.46
N ALA A 293 -20.37 6.04 -1.68
CA ALA A 293 -19.03 6.45 -2.01
C ALA A 293 -18.60 5.80 -3.32
N VAL A 294 -18.25 6.60 -4.27
CA VAL A 294 -17.23 6.26 -5.24
C VAL A 294 -16.10 5.65 -4.42
N PRO A 295 -15.46 4.55 -4.86
CA PRO A 295 -14.47 3.84 -4.05
C PRO A 295 -13.20 4.66 -3.88
N GLN A 296 -13.34 5.74 -3.15
CA GLN A 296 -12.31 6.60 -2.62
C GLN A 296 -12.27 6.40 -1.13
N TRP A 297 -11.19 5.94 -0.69
CA TRP A 297 -10.90 5.91 0.69
C TRP A 297 -9.45 6.28 0.95
N PRO A 298 -9.21 7.25 1.78
CA PRO A 298 -10.13 8.23 2.34
C PRO A 298 -10.55 9.26 1.31
N PRO A 299 -11.63 10.05 1.57
CA PRO A 299 -11.91 11.24 0.79
C PRO A 299 -10.75 12.24 0.91
N TRP A 300 -10.44 12.91 -0.21
CA TRP A 300 -9.28 13.82 -0.33
C TRP A 300 -9.37 15.08 0.53
N ASP A 301 -10.54 15.41 1.06
CA ASP A 301 -10.86 16.69 1.71
C ASP A 301 -10.68 16.68 3.24
N HIS A 302 -9.82 15.81 3.78
CA HIS A 302 -9.61 15.77 5.24
C HIS A 302 -8.16 15.84 5.65
#